data_7c202c7a33e28c5fd33e8ba2b282b849
#
_entry.id   7c202c7a33e28c5fd33e8ba2b282b849
#
_cell.length_a   1.000
_cell.length_b   1.000
_cell.length_c   1.000
_cell.angle_alpha   90.00
_cell.angle_beta   90.00
_cell.angle_gamma   90.00
#
_symmetry.space_group_name_H-M   'P 1'
#
loop_
_entity.id
_entity.type
_entity.pdbx_description
1 polymer ?
#
loop_
_entity_poly.entity_id
_entity_poly.type
_entity_poly.pdbx_seq_one_letter_code
_entity_poly.pdbx_strand_id
1 'polypeptide(L)'
;QNPIEQEGTYQLPEAQVDRFMLKVLIDYPTIEEEKLIIRENLQGEMPVVTPVTSGAEIIKAREVVGQVYIDEKIERYIADIVFASRYPDRYGLPELKDLITYGGSPRASISLAKASRAYAFIKHRGYVVPEDVRAIAHDVLRHRIGLSYEAEATNVTSEEIVSKIVNKIEVP
;
A
#
# COMPACT_ATOMS: atom_id res chain seq x y z
N GLN A 1 -9.48 3.48 -10.87
CA GLN A 1 -10.38 2.65 -11.71
C GLN A 1 -11.64 2.35 -10.91
N ASN A 2 -12.78 2.42 -11.54
CA ASN A 2 -14.05 2.02 -10.95
C ASN A 2 -14.24 0.52 -11.20
N PRO A 3 -14.30 -0.36 -10.18
CA PRO A 3 -14.47 -1.79 -10.38
C PRO A 3 -15.84 -2.18 -10.98
N ILE A 4 -16.83 -1.27 -10.91
CA ILE A 4 -18.19 -1.51 -11.42
C ILE A 4 -18.26 -1.25 -12.94
N GLU A 5 -17.40 -0.39 -13.49
CA GLU A 5 -17.38 -0.01 -14.92
C GLU A 5 -16.38 -0.84 -15.76
N GLN A 6 -16.22 -2.12 -15.46
CA GLN A 6 -15.27 -2.99 -16.17
C GLN A 6 -15.74 -3.50 -17.53
N GLU A 7 -16.95 -3.19 -17.99
CA GLU A 7 -17.37 -3.52 -19.34
C GLU A 7 -16.54 -2.76 -20.38
N GLY A 8 -15.59 -3.47 -21.01
CA GLY A 8 -14.75 -2.96 -22.09
C GLY A 8 -13.35 -2.50 -21.72
N THR A 9 -12.94 -2.58 -20.45
CA THR A 9 -11.55 -2.27 -20.06
C THR A 9 -10.75 -3.54 -19.82
N TYR A 10 -9.64 -3.73 -20.56
CA TYR A 10 -8.68 -4.79 -20.29
C TYR A 10 -7.94 -4.48 -18.98
N GLN A 11 -7.75 -5.49 -18.14
CA GLN A 11 -6.87 -5.37 -16.99
C GLN A 11 -5.46 -5.01 -17.46
N LEU A 12 -4.81 -4.07 -16.77
CA LEU A 12 -3.43 -3.72 -17.06
C LEU A 12 -2.53 -4.95 -16.85
N PRO A 13 -1.56 -5.22 -17.75
CA PRO A 13 -0.58 -6.26 -17.54
C PRO A 13 0.18 -6.04 -16.22
N GLU A 14 0.54 -7.14 -15.53
CA GLU A 14 1.23 -7.12 -14.23
C GLU A 14 2.47 -6.20 -14.20
N ALA A 15 3.29 -6.24 -15.27
CA ALA A 15 4.47 -5.38 -15.39
C ALA A 15 4.13 -3.88 -15.44
N GLN A 16 2.93 -3.51 -15.86
CA GLN A 16 2.45 -2.14 -15.84
C GLN A 16 1.92 -1.76 -14.46
N VAL A 17 1.20 -2.69 -13.81
CA VAL A 17 0.66 -2.49 -12.46
C VAL A 17 1.80 -2.34 -11.43
N ASP A 18 2.88 -3.12 -11.54
CA ASP A 18 4.06 -3.05 -10.65
C ASP A 18 4.75 -1.67 -10.63
N ARG A 19 4.53 -0.83 -11.65
CA ARG A 19 5.11 0.53 -11.71
C ARG A 19 4.40 1.54 -10.82
N PHE A 20 3.15 1.29 -10.42
CA PHE A 20 2.43 2.16 -9.50
C PHE A 20 2.97 1.98 -8.09
N MET A 21 3.26 3.11 -7.40
CA MET A 21 3.82 3.05 -6.06
C MET A 21 2.86 2.42 -5.07
N LEU A 22 1.60 2.84 -5.09
CA LEU A 22 0.54 2.42 -4.18
C LEU A 22 -0.71 2.03 -4.98
N LYS A 23 -1.46 1.05 -4.48
CA LYS A 23 -2.85 0.77 -4.84
C LYS A 23 -3.70 0.99 -3.60
N VAL A 24 -4.35 2.14 -3.54
CA VAL A 24 -5.25 2.52 -2.44
C VAL A 24 -6.65 1.99 -2.74
N LEU A 25 -7.28 1.38 -1.76
CA LEU A 25 -8.68 0.98 -1.82
C LEU A 25 -9.53 2.11 -1.23
N ILE A 26 -10.61 2.44 -1.92
CA ILE A 26 -11.60 3.41 -1.46
C ILE A 26 -12.91 2.65 -1.32
N ASP A 27 -13.44 2.60 -0.12
CA ASP A 27 -14.71 1.99 0.20
C ASP A 27 -15.87 2.97 0.08
N TYR A 28 -17.09 2.43 0.17
CA TYR A 28 -18.28 3.25 0.28
C TYR A 28 -18.25 4.04 1.60
N PRO A 29 -18.89 5.22 1.63
CA PRO A 29 -19.03 5.98 2.86
C PRO A 29 -19.83 5.20 3.91
N THR A 30 -19.54 5.48 5.17
CA THR A 30 -20.32 4.98 6.30
C THR A 30 -21.71 5.61 6.33
N ILE A 31 -22.65 5.03 7.06
CA ILE A 31 -24.00 5.60 7.22
C ILE A 31 -23.98 7.06 7.72
N GLU A 32 -23.06 7.39 8.62
CA GLU A 32 -22.97 8.76 9.14
C GLU A 32 -22.39 9.73 8.09
N GLU A 33 -21.43 9.27 7.28
CA GLU A 33 -20.91 10.06 6.14
C GLU A 33 -21.95 10.22 5.04
N GLU A 34 -22.73 9.19 4.71
CA GLU A 34 -23.85 9.31 3.76
C GLU A 34 -24.91 10.33 4.22
N LYS A 35 -25.25 10.32 5.52
CA LYS A 35 -26.16 11.32 6.10
C LYS A 35 -25.61 12.74 5.94
N LEU A 36 -24.29 12.90 6.09
CA LEU A 36 -23.64 14.20 5.87
C LEU A 36 -23.71 14.62 4.40
N ILE A 37 -23.38 13.70 3.49
CA ILE A 37 -23.47 13.92 2.04
C ILE A 37 -24.89 14.32 1.64
N ILE A 38 -25.91 13.65 2.16
CA ILE A 38 -27.31 13.99 1.90
C ILE A 38 -27.61 15.42 2.35
N ARG A 39 -27.23 15.78 3.58
CA ARG A 39 -27.48 17.13 4.15
C ARG A 39 -26.82 18.21 3.34
N GLU A 40 -25.54 18.05 2.98
CA GLU A 40 -24.79 19.03 2.19
C GLU A 40 -25.40 19.21 0.80
N ASN A 41 -25.83 18.14 0.14
CA ASN A 41 -26.44 18.23 -1.19
C ASN A 41 -27.86 18.82 -1.17
N LEU A 42 -28.62 18.60 -0.09
CA LEU A 42 -29.97 19.19 0.04
C LEU A 42 -29.94 20.68 0.39
N GLN A 43 -28.89 21.18 1.02
CA GLN A 43 -28.76 22.61 1.36
C GLN A 43 -28.43 23.49 0.15
N GLY A 44 -28.06 22.92 -0.98
CA GLY A 44 -27.85 23.63 -2.26
C GLY A 44 -26.63 24.55 -2.33
N GLU A 45 -25.89 24.71 -1.25
CA GLU A 45 -24.64 25.47 -1.21
C GLU A 45 -23.44 24.49 -1.29
N MET A 46 -22.79 24.47 -2.45
CA MET A 46 -21.54 23.72 -2.59
C MET A 46 -20.43 24.42 -1.79
N PRO A 47 -19.66 23.68 -0.96
CA PRO A 47 -18.55 24.26 -0.22
C PRO A 47 -17.51 24.87 -1.18
N VAL A 48 -17.13 26.12 -0.93
CA VAL A 48 -16.08 26.80 -1.72
C VAL A 48 -14.72 26.22 -1.33
N VAL A 49 -14.09 25.55 -2.26
CA VAL A 49 -12.75 24.99 -2.06
C VAL A 49 -11.70 26.09 -2.16
N THR A 50 -10.91 26.25 -1.10
CA THR A 50 -9.76 27.17 -1.08
C THR A 50 -8.46 26.39 -1.09
N PRO A 51 -7.39 26.87 -1.77
CA PRO A 51 -6.11 26.19 -1.76
C PRO A 51 -5.49 26.24 -0.36
N VAL A 52 -5.07 25.09 0.17
CA VAL A 52 -4.41 24.96 1.49
C VAL A 52 -2.90 24.81 1.39
N THR A 53 -2.37 24.61 0.18
CA THR A 53 -0.93 24.50 -0.12
C THR A 53 -0.66 24.90 -1.58
N SER A 54 0.59 25.08 -1.91
CA SER A 54 1.06 25.41 -3.26
C SER A 54 1.95 24.29 -3.85
N GLY A 55 2.09 24.27 -5.19
CA GLY A 55 3.01 23.35 -5.84
C GLY A 55 4.46 23.50 -5.36
N ALA A 56 4.90 24.71 -5.04
CA ALA A 56 6.24 24.97 -4.50
C ALA A 56 6.43 24.37 -3.12
N GLU A 57 5.43 24.43 -2.25
CA GLU A 57 5.47 23.79 -0.92
C GLU A 57 5.50 22.27 -1.02
N ILE A 58 4.75 21.67 -1.96
CA ILE A 58 4.80 20.22 -2.22
C ILE A 58 6.18 19.79 -2.69
N ILE A 59 6.82 20.56 -3.59
CA ILE A 59 8.19 20.26 -4.05
C ILE A 59 9.17 20.32 -2.88
N LYS A 60 9.08 21.35 -2.03
CA LYS A 60 9.90 21.48 -0.82
C LYS A 60 9.68 20.33 0.16
N ALA A 61 8.41 19.93 0.37
CA ALA A 61 8.10 18.78 1.21
C ALA A 61 8.74 17.48 0.67
N ARG A 62 8.77 17.26 -0.66
CA ARG A 62 9.44 16.12 -1.27
C ARG A 62 10.94 16.09 -1.01
N GLU A 63 11.60 17.24 -1.00
CA GLU A 63 13.02 17.36 -0.65
C GLU A 63 13.25 16.96 0.81
N VAL A 64 12.42 17.43 1.72
CA VAL A 64 12.48 17.07 3.15
C VAL A 64 12.22 15.58 3.37
N VAL A 65 11.22 15.00 2.71
CA VAL A 65 10.94 13.54 2.74
C VAL A 65 12.17 12.74 2.31
N GLY A 66 12.92 13.23 1.32
CA GLY A 66 14.17 12.60 0.88
C GLY A 66 15.25 12.55 1.97
N GLN A 67 15.20 13.44 2.98
CA GLN A 67 16.15 13.51 4.09
C GLN A 67 15.72 12.70 5.31
N VAL A 68 14.48 12.16 5.35
CA VAL A 68 14.04 11.29 6.44
C VAL A 68 14.95 10.05 6.51
N TYR A 69 15.52 9.82 7.68
CA TYR A 69 16.50 8.75 7.89
C TYR A 69 15.82 7.37 7.89
N ILE A 70 16.48 6.41 7.25
CA ILE A 70 16.14 4.98 7.37
C ILE A 70 17.37 4.26 7.93
N ASP A 71 17.20 3.54 9.02
CA ASP A 71 18.23 2.67 9.59
C ASP A 71 18.40 1.39 8.78
N GLU A 72 19.61 0.83 8.76
CA GLU A 72 19.92 -0.41 8.04
C GLU A 72 19.02 -1.58 8.50
N LYS A 73 18.62 -1.62 9.76
CA LYS A 73 17.70 -2.63 10.29
C LYS A 73 16.29 -2.50 9.66
N ILE A 74 15.84 -1.27 9.41
CA ILE A 74 14.57 -1.02 8.71
C ILE A 74 14.69 -1.41 7.24
N GLU A 75 15.82 -1.11 6.58
CA GLU A 75 16.07 -1.56 5.21
C GLU A 75 16.05 -3.09 5.13
N ARG A 76 16.66 -3.78 6.09
CA ARG A 76 16.62 -5.22 6.19
C ARG A 76 15.20 -5.74 6.42
N TYR A 77 14.44 -5.14 7.32
CA TYR A 77 13.04 -5.49 7.58
C TYR A 77 12.17 -5.37 6.32
N ILE A 78 12.32 -4.27 5.56
CA ILE A 78 11.65 -4.07 4.27
C ILE A 78 12.02 -5.19 3.28
N ALA A 79 13.33 -5.51 3.20
CA ALA A 79 13.81 -6.57 2.31
C ALA A 79 13.22 -7.93 2.71
N ASP A 80 13.21 -8.26 3.99
CA ASP A 80 12.67 -9.53 4.50
C ASP A 80 11.17 -9.68 4.22
N ILE A 81 10.37 -8.62 4.37
CA ILE A 81 8.94 -8.62 3.98
C ILE A 81 8.79 -8.95 2.49
N VAL A 82 9.56 -8.30 1.61
CA VAL A 82 9.46 -8.53 0.17
C VAL A 82 9.99 -9.91 -0.22
N PHE A 83 11.07 -10.38 0.40
CA PHE A 83 11.61 -11.72 0.17
C PHE A 83 10.66 -12.82 0.66
N ALA A 84 9.95 -12.62 1.78
CA ALA A 84 8.94 -13.54 2.26
C ALA A 84 7.79 -13.73 1.25
N SER A 85 7.45 -12.70 0.48
CA SER A 85 6.47 -12.84 -0.61
C SER A 85 6.95 -13.70 -1.78
N ARG A 86 8.28 -13.85 -1.98
CA ARG A 86 8.88 -14.67 -3.04
C ARG A 86 9.22 -16.09 -2.56
N TYR A 87 9.64 -16.20 -1.31
CA TYR A 87 10.17 -17.43 -0.71
C TYR A 87 9.55 -17.66 0.67
N PRO A 88 8.21 -17.82 0.75
CA PRO A 88 7.51 -17.88 2.04
C PRO A 88 7.98 -19.04 2.92
N ASP A 89 8.33 -20.17 2.33
CA ASP A 89 8.87 -21.34 3.03
C ASP A 89 10.14 -21.02 3.83
N ARG A 90 11.01 -20.15 3.32
CA ARG A 90 12.24 -19.71 4.00
C ARG A 90 11.99 -18.80 5.20
N TYR A 91 10.82 -18.20 5.25
CA TYR A 91 10.40 -17.28 6.32
C TYR A 91 9.38 -17.93 7.27
N GLY A 92 9.23 -19.25 7.23
CA GLY A 92 8.34 -19.99 8.11
C GLY A 92 6.86 -19.78 7.81
N LEU A 93 6.55 -19.60 6.53
CA LEU A 93 5.19 -19.46 5.97
C LEU A 93 4.96 -20.49 4.84
N PRO A 94 5.22 -21.79 5.07
CA PRO A 94 5.12 -22.80 4.01
C PRO A 94 3.72 -22.89 3.41
N GLU A 95 2.68 -22.54 4.17
CA GLU A 95 1.28 -22.54 3.74
C GLU A 95 0.98 -21.48 2.66
N LEU A 96 1.85 -20.49 2.48
CA LEU A 96 1.68 -19.47 1.43
C LEU A 96 2.32 -19.88 0.10
N LYS A 97 3.15 -20.94 0.08
CA LYS A 97 3.95 -21.30 -1.08
C LYS A 97 3.09 -21.59 -2.30
N ASP A 98 2.03 -22.37 -2.12
CA ASP A 98 1.15 -22.79 -3.19
C ASP A 98 0.04 -21.76 -3.52
N LEU A 99 -0.07 -20.73 -2.65
CA LEU A 99 -1.04 -19.63 -2.82
C LEU A 99 -0.49 -18.45 -3.62
N ILE A 100 0.85 -18.35 -3.78
CA ILE A 100 1.51 -17.22 -4.45
C ILE A 100 2.13 -17.70 -5.76
N THR A 101 1.69 -17.11 -6.88
CA THR A 101 2.29 -17.35 -8.20
C THR A 101 3.59 -16.56 -8.38
N TYR A 102 3.62 -15.31 -7.94
CA TYR A 102 4.80 -14.46 -7.90
C TYR A 102 4.72 -13.45 -6.75
N GLY A 103 5.87 -13.12 -6.17
CA GLY A 103 5.98 -12.12 -5.11
C GLY A 103 6.46 -10.76 -5.61
N GLY A 104 6.60 -9.82 -4.70
CA GLY A 104 7.00 -8.44 -5.00
C GLY A 104 8.37 -8.33 -5.69
N SER A 105 8.48 -7.50 -6.72
CA SER A 105 9.72 -7.18 -7.41
C SER A 105 10.63 -6.26 -6.54
N PRO A 106 11.87 -5.96 -6.94
CA PRO A 106 12.68 -4.93 -6.25
C PRO A 106 12.01 -3.56 -6.16
N ARG A 107 11.05 -3.27 -7.05
CA ARG A 107 10.22 -2.06 -6.97
C ARG A 107 9.36 -2.03 -5.71
N ALA A 108 8.94 -3.19 -5.21
CA ALA A 108 8.22 -3.29 -3.94
C ALA A 108 9.06 -2.75 -2.77
N SER A 109 10.33 -3.18 -2.66
CA SER A 109 11.25 -2.71 -1.61
C SER A 109 11.50 -1.20 -1.71
N ILE A 110 11.73 -0.70 -2.94
CA ILE A 110 11.92 0.73 -3.19
C ILE A 110 10.65 1.53 -2.83
N SER A 111 9.48 1.02 -3.19
CA SER A 111 8.20 1.67 -2.90
C SER A 111 7.91 1.69 -1.41
N LEU A 112 8.15 0.57 -0.69
CA LEU A 112 8.04 0.50 0.77
C LEU A 112 8.94 1.53 1.45
N ALA A 113 10.23 1.58 1.09
CA ALA A 113 11.17 2.53 1.67
C ALA A 113 10.75 4.00 1.44
N LYS A 114 10.36 4.34 0.19
CA LYS A 114 9.93 5.71 -0.15
C LYS A 114 8.62 6.10 0.54
N ALA A 115 7.64 5.21 0.56
CA ALA A 115 6.35 5.48 1.18
C ALA A 115 6.47 5.54 2.71
N SER A 116 7.32 4.71 3.35
CA SER A 116 7.61 4.79 4.79
C SER A 116 8.23 6.13 5.18
N ARG A 117 9.16 6.68 4.36
CA ARG A 117 9.70 8.04 4.59
C ARG A 117 8.62 9.10 4.56
N ALA A 118 7.74 9.03 3.55
CA ALA A 118 6.63 9.96 3.43
C ALA A 118 5.64 9.83 4.59
N TYR A 119 5.37 8.60 5.04
CA TYR A 119 4.50 8.35 6.18
C TYR A 119 5.10 8.87 7.48
N ALA A 120 6.40 8.64 7.75
CA ALA A 120 7.12 9.20 8.89
C ALA A 120 7.08 10.74 8.88
N PHE A 121 7.29 11.37 7.72
CA PHE A 121 7.18 12.81 7.56
C PHE A 121 5.78 13.34 7.92
N ILE A 122 4.71 12.70 7.43
CA ILE A 122 3.33 13.05 7.78
C ILE A 122 3.07 12.90 9.29
N LYS A 123 3.76 11.95 9.95
CA LYS A 123 3.75 11.76 11.41
C LYS A 123 4.71 12.69 12.15
N HIS A 124 5.26 13.71 11.49
CA HIS A 124 6.20 14.70 12.04
C HIS A 124 7.47 14.08 12.64
N ARG A 125 8.00 13.00 12.02
CA ARG A 125 9.23 12.34 12.42
C ARG A 125 10.30 12.45 11.33
N GLY A 126 11.54 12.62 11.74
CA GLY A 126 12.72 12.68 10.87
C GLY A 126 13.35 11.30 10.59
N TYR A 127 12.76 10.23 11.06
CA TYR A 127 13.23 8.84 10.89
C TYR A 127 12.06 7.87 10.75
N VAL A 128 12.32 6.76 10.06
CA VAL A 128 11.35 5.68 9.85
C VAL A 128 11.40 4.68 11.00
N VAL A 129 10.23 4.22 11.43
CA VAL A 129 10.07 3.12 12.38
C VAL A 129 9.33 1.93 11.71
N PRO A 130 9.42 0.71 12.27
CA PRO A 130 8.77 -0.47 11.69
C PRO A 130 7.26 -0.29 11.45
N GLU A 131 6.59 0.45 12.33
CA GLU A 131 5.17 0.74 12.24
C GLU A 131 4.81 1.52 10.97
N ASP A 132 5.72 2.37 10.47
CA ASP A 132 5.51 3.09 9.21
C ASP A 132 5.51 2.14 8.02
N VAL A 133 6.42 1.16 8.04
CA VAL A 133 6.48 0.12 7.00
C VAL A 133 5.20 -0.73 7.03
N ARG A 134 4.76 -1.14 8.22
CA ARG A 134 3.53 -1.94 8.41
C ARG A 134 2.28 -1.18 7.94
N ALA A 135 2.19 0.11 8.25
CA ALA A 135 1.03 0.94 7.91
C ALA A 135 0.77 1.04 6.40
N ILE A 136 1.83 0.98 5.58
CA ILE A 136 1.72 1.12 4.12
C ILE A 136 1.94 -0.19 3.36
N ALA A 137 2.25 -1.28 4.05
CA ALA A 137 2.60 -2.56 3.42
C ALA A 137 1.51 -3.07 2.48
N HIS A 138 0.25 -2.98 2.90
CA HIS A 138 -0.90 -3.39 2.10
C HIS A 138 -1.02 -2.59 0.81
N ASP A 139 -0.94 -1.26 0.89
CA ASP A 139 -1.06 -0.38 -0.28
C ASP A 139 0.07 -0.58 -1.30
N VAL A 140 1.26 -0.97 -0.82
CA VAL A 140 2.41 -1.23 -1.68
C VAL A 140 2.39 -2.65 -2.26
N LEU A 141 1.95 -3.67 -1.52
CA LEU A 141 2.13 -5.06 -1.88
C LEU A 141 0.91 -5.72 -2.54
N ARG A 142 -0.33 -5.26 -2.24
CA ARG A 142 -1.56 -5.92 -2.71
C ARG A 142 -1.66 -6.11 -4.23
N HIS A 143 -1.03 -5.24 -5.00
CA HIS A 143 -1.01 -5.30 -6.47
C HIS A 143 0.29 -5.86 -7.04
N ARG A 144 1.17 -6.39 -6.18
CA ARG A 144 2.48 -6.94 -6.54
C ARG A 144 2.64 -8.40 -6.17
N ILE A 145 1.62 -8.98 -5.55
CA ILE A 145 1.55 -10.40 -5.21
C ILE A 145 0.49 -11.03 -6.10
N GLY A 146 0.91 -11.96 -6.96
CA GLY A 146 0.02 -12.74 -7.81
C GLY A 146 -0.53 -13.94 -7.04
N LEU A 147 -1.84 -14.10 -7.09
CA LEU A 147 -2.53 -15.24 -6.48
C LEU A 147 -2.51 -16.45 -7.43
N SER A 148 -2.46 -17.65 -6.87
CA SER A 148 -2.63 -18.89 -7.61
C SER A 148 -4.12 -19.24 -7.74
N TYR A 149 -4.43 -20.18 -8.64
CA TYR A 149 -5.80 -20.75 -8.73
C TYR A 149 -6.25 -21.39 -7.41
N GLU A 150 -5.34 -21.93 -6.62
CA GLU A 150 -5.64 -22.50 -5.32
C GLU A 150 -6.05 -21.44 -4.31
N ALA A 151 -5.38 -20.28 -4.33
CA ALA A 151 -5.77 -19.13 -3.52
C ALA A 151 -7.17 -18.62 -3.90
N GLU A 152 -7.45 -18.51 -5.20
CA GLU A 152 -8.77 -18.10 -5.69
C GLU A 152 -9.86 -19.12 -5.30
N ALA A 153 -9.60 -20.42 -5.46
CA ALA A 153 -10.53 -21.49 -5.11
C ALA A 153 -10.85 -21.55 -3.60
N THR A 154 -9.90 -21.14 -2.76
CA THR A 154 -10.04 -21.07 -1.29
C THR A 154 -10.43 -19.68 -0.79
N ASN A 155 -10.72 -18.73 -1.69
CA ASN A 155 -11.05 -17.32 -1.39
C ASN A 155 -9.97 -16.60 -0.55
N VAL A 156 -8.70 -17.00 -0.66
CA VAL A 156 -7.58 -16.29 -0.02
C VAL A 156 -7.26 -15.04 -0.83
N THR A 157 -7.22 -13.91 -0.16
CA THR A 157 -6.96 -12.61 -0.76
C THR A 157 -5.49 -12.19 -0.66
N SER A 158 -5.04 -11.26 -1.52
CA SER A 158 -3.71 -10.65 -1.40
C SER A 158 -3.54 -9.91 -0.06
N GLU A 159 -4.62 -9.35 0.50
CA GLU A 159 -4.65 -8.69 1.81
C GLU A 159 -4.29 -9.67 2.94
N GLU A 160 -4.87 -10.86 2.92
CA GLU A 160 -4.58 -11.89 3.92
C GLU A 160 -3.15 -12.39 3.82
N ILE A 161 -2.62 -12.56 2.60
CA ILE A 161 -1.23 -12.94 2.36
C ILE A 161 -0.28 -11.87 2.90
N VAL A 162 -0.50 -10.59 2.56
CA VAL A 162 0.31 -9.47 3.08
C VAL A 162 0.24 -9.43 4.60
N SER A 163 -0.95 -9.58 5.19
CA SER A 163 -1.13 -9.60 6.64
C SER A 163 -0.33 -10.72 7.31
N LYS A 164 -0.36 -11.93 6.76
CA LYS A 164 0.42 -13.07 7.28
C LYS A 164 1.92 -12.80 7.21
N ILE A 165 2.42 -12.27 6.08
CA ILE A 165 3.83 -11.92 5.90
C ILE A 165 4.25 -10.86 6.93
N VAL A 166 3.56 -9.73 6.99
CA VAL A 166 3.91 -8.60 7.87
C VAL A 166 3.85 -8.98 9.34
N ASN A 167 2.95 -9.89 9.73
CA ASN A 167 2.83 -10.36 11.11
C ASN A 167 3.87 -11.42 11.48
N LYS A 168 4.43 -12.12 10.48
CA LYS A 168 5.44 -13.17 10.70
C LYS A 168 6.85 -12.62 10.80
N ILE A 169 7.17 -11.60 9.99
CA ILE A 169 8.53 -11.04 9.95
C ILE A 169 8.84 -10.33 11.26
N GLU A 170 9.97 -10.69 11.86
CA GLU A 170 10.45 -10.12 13.12
C GLU A 170 10.72 -8.63 12.97
N VAL A 171 10.20 -7.87 13.92
CA VAL A 171 10.40 -6.41 13.99
C VAL A 171 11.78 -6.13 14.59
N PRO A 172 12.62 -5.29 13.95
CA PRO A 172 13.96 -5.01 14.42
C PRO A 172 14.03 -4.20 15.72
#